data_7ffa64a81839e181172ff7e464b00f8a
#
_entry.id   7ffa64a81839e181172ff7e464b00f8a
#
_cell.length_a   1.000
_cell.length_b   1.000
_cell.length_c   1.000
_cell.angle_alpha   90.00
_cell.angle_beta   90.00
_cell.angle_gamma   90.00
#
_symmetry.space_group_name_H-M   'P 1'
#
loop_
_entity.id
_entity.type
_entity.pdbx_description
1 polymer ?
#
loop_
_entity_poly.entity_id
_entity_poly.type
_entity_poly.pdbx_seq_one_letter_code
_entity_poly.pdbx_strand_id
1 'polypeptide(L)'
;MSKEVNLPQLEFELYELLRIAAQDDSILVREEDWRRIEAGIKVLWPNLGKEIYERGVYLTEIELRICWMTRLHIPPRGMAYILKRSKAAISLARARLYEKFKGEKGNGQMFDEFIRRL
;
A
#
# COMPACT_ATOMS: atom_id res chain seq x y z
N MET A 1 31.40 -7.67 3.30
CA MET A 1 30.84 -7.26 1.99
C MET A 1 29.40 -6.83 2.17
N SER A 2 29.12 -5.60 1.79
CA SER A 2 27.76 -5.11 1.78
C SER A 2 27.02 -5.70 0.58
N LYS A 3 25.86 -6.30 0.82
CA LYS A 3 24.97 -6.67 -0.26
C LYS A 3 24.22 -5.42 -0.69
N GLU A 4 24.46 -4.96 -1.89
CA GLU A 4 23.67 -3.89 -2.46
C GLU A 4 22.27 -4.41 -2.76
N VAL A 5 21.25 -3.65 -2.34
CA VAL A 5 19.86 -3.95 -2.65
C VAL A 5 19.56 -3.40 -4.05
N ASN A 6 19.11 -4.28 -4.94
CA ASN A 6 18.62 -3.85 -6.25
C ASN A 6 17.18 -3.35 -6.06
N LEU A 7 17.01 -2.03 -5.96
CA LEU A 7 15.70 -1.42 -5.69
C LEU A 7 14.66 -1.72 -6.78
N PRO A 8 14.97 -1.61 -8.09
CA PRO A 8 14.00 -1.99 -9.11
C PRO A 8 13.55 -3.46 -9.02
N GLN A 9 14.47 -4.36 -8.70
CA GLN A 9 14.14 -5.77 -8.53
C GLN A 9 13.26 -6.01 -7.31
N LEU A 10 13.55 -5.35 -6.21
CA LEU A 10 12.74 -5.44 -5.00
C LEU A 10 11.32 -4.94 -5.25
N GLU A 11 11.18 -3.78 -5.89
CA GLU A 11 9.87 -3.22 -6.26
C GLU A 11 9.09 -4.19 -7.14
N PHE A 12 9.73 -4.75 -8.15
CA PHE A 12 9.11 -5.72 -9.04
C PHE A 12 8.62 -6.96 -8.29
N GLU A 13 9.43 -7.50 -7.39
CA GLU A 13 9.05 -8.70 -6.62
C GLU A 13 7.83 -8.45 -5.73
N LEU A 14 7.79 -7.31 -5.05
CA LEU A 14 6.65 -6.96 -4.20
C LEU A 14 5.39 -6.73 -5.04
N TYR A 15 5.53 -6.04 -6.17
CA TYR A 15 4.43 -5.83 -7.10
C TYR A 15 3.87 -7.16 -7.63
N GLU A 16 4.74 -8.05 -8.09
CA GLU A 16 4.33 -9.35 -8.64
C GLU A 16 3.58 -10.21 -7.63
N LEU A 17 4.05 -10.22 -6.39
CA LEU A 17 3.39 -10.95 -5.32
C LEU A 17 1.93 -10.52 -5.17
N LEU A 18 1.69 -9.21 -5.15
CA LEU A 18 0.34 -8.66 -5.01
C LEU A 18 -0.47 -8.78 -6.30
N ARG A 19 0.16 -8.58 -7.46
CA ARG A 19 -0.51 -8.69 -8.76
C ARG A 19 -1.11 -10.08 -8.96
N ILE A 20 -0.35 -11.11 -8.63
CA ILE A 20 -0.82 -12.49 -8.75
C ILE A 20 -2.01 -12.72 -7.82
N ALA A 21 -1.91 -12.30 -6.56
CA ALA A 21 -2.98 -12.46 -5.59
C ALA A 21 -4.25 -11.66 -5.98
N ALA A 22 -4.08 -10.54 -6.68
CA ALA A 22 -5.21 -9.71 -7.13
C ALA A 22 -6.02 -10.36 -8.26
N GLN A 23 -5.50 -11.42 -8.88
CA GLN A 23 -6.14 -12.08 -10.02
C GLN A 23 -6.63 -13.50 -9.73
N ASP A 24 -6.26 -14.06 -8.59
CA ASP A 24 -6.54 -15.46 -8.29
C ASP A 24 -6.97 -15.63 -6.82
N ASP A 25 -8.24 -15.98 -6.62
CA ASP A 25 -8.85 -16.22 -5.30
C ASP A 25 -8.16 -17.30 -4.50
N SER A 26 -7.53 -18.26 -5.16
CA SER A 26 -6.86 -19.36 -4.48
C SER A 26 -5.53 -18.94 -3.86
N ILE A 27 -5.02 -17.77 -4.22
CA ILE A 27 -3.75 -17.26 -3.72
C ILE A 27 -4.01 -16.24 -2.62
N LEU A 28 -3.52 -16.55 -1.42
CA LEU A 28 -3.66 -15.66 -0.26
C LEU A 28 -2.37 -14.92 -0.01
N VAL A 29 -2.48 -13.63 0.28
CA VAL A 29 -1.36 -12.85 0.81
C VAL A 29 -1.29 -13.14 2.31
N ARG A 30 -0.23 -13.79 2.74
CA ARG A 30 -0.05 -14.22 4.13
C ARG A 30 0.57 -13.13 4.98
N GLU A 31 0.52 -13.29 6.31
CA GLU A 31 1.13 -12.32 7.22
C GLU A 31 2.63 -12.11 6.95
N GLU A 32 3.36 -13.18 6.64
CA GLU A 32 4.77 -13.10 6.29
C GLU A 32 5.01 -12.30 5.01
N ASP A 33 4.09 -12.37 4.04
CA ASP A 33 4.16 -11.59 2.82
C ASP A 33 3.95 -10.10 3.12
N TRP A 34 2.97 -9.78 3.97
CA TRP A 34 2.72 -8.41 4.39
C TRP A 34 3.92 -7.82 5.13
N ARG A 35 4.61 -8.60 5.95
CA ARG A 35 5.84 -8.16 6.64
C ARG A 35 6.95 -7.85 5.64
N ARG A 36 7.10 -8.68 4.61
CA ARG A 36 8.06 -8.42 3.52
C ARG A 36 7.73 -7.14 2.78
N ILE A 37 6.45 -6.92 2.49
CA ILE A 37 5.96 -5.71 1.83
C ILE A 37 6.28 -4.49 2.70
N GLU A 38 5.97 -4.52 3.97
CA GLU A 38 6.26 -3.43 4.88
C GLU A 38 7.75 -3.10 4.92
N ALA A 39 8.59 -4.11 5.06
CA ALA A 39 10.03 -3.92 5.08
C ALA A 39 10.54 -3.32 3.76
N GLY A 40 10.02 -3.81 2.64
CA GLY A 40 10.38 -3.31 1.32
C GLY A 40 9.93 -1.86 1.08
N ILE A 41 8.74 -1.50 1.53
CA ILE A 41 8.22 -0.13 1.45
C ILE A 41 9.15 0.85 2.16
N LYS A 42 9.62 0.49 3.35
CA LYS A 42 10.55 1.34 4.13
C LYS A 42 11.86 1.57 3.41
N VAL A 43 12.35 0.56 2.70
CA VAL A 43 13.59 0.65 1.92
C VAL A 43 13.39 1.43 0.63
N LEU A 44 12.31 1.12 -0.11
CA LEU A 44 12.04 1.71 -1.42
C LEU A 44 11.62 3.18 -1.33
N TRP A 45 10.76 3.50 -0.36
CA TRP A 45 10.16 4.83 -0.24
C TRP A 45 10.24 5.33 1.19
N PRO A 46 11.43 5.82 1.63
CA PRO A 46 11.62 6.30 3.00
C PRO A 46 10.65 7.43 3.39
N ASN A 47 10.29 8.30 2.45
CA ASN A 47 9.35 9.39 2.72
C ASN A 47 7.95 8.86 3.07
N LEU A 48 7.51 7.81 2.40
CA LEU A 48 6.25 7.15 2.73
C LEU A 48 6.32 6.54 4.13
N GLY A 49 7.44 5.90 4.45
CA GLY A 49 7.68 5.37 5.79
C GLY A 49 7.56 6.45 6.86
N LYS A 50 8.16 7.62 6.64
CA LYS A 50 8.06 8.76 7.56
C LYS A 50 6.62 9.22 7.74
N GLU A 51 5.87 9.37 6.66
CA GLU A 51 4.48 9.80 6.72
C GLU A 51 3.62 8.81 7.52
N ILE A 52 3.83 7.52 7.33
CA ILE A 52 3.04 6.49 7.98
C ILE A 52 3.43 6.30 9.46
N TYR A 53 4.73 6.28 9.76
CA TYR A 53 5.22 5.81 11.07
C TYR A 53 5.71 6.92 11.99
N GLU A 54 6.08 8.08 11.47
CA GLU A 54 6.70 9.16 12.26
C GLU A 54 5.78 10.36 12.52
N ARG A 55 4.73 10.56 11.73
CA ARG A 55 3.85 11.72 11.88
C ARG A 55 2.75 11.56 12.94
N GLY A 56 2.70 10.40 13.59
CA GLY A 56 1.71 10.16 14.62
C GLY A 56 0.30 9.92 14.10
N VAL A 57 0.14 9.69 12.81
CA VAL A 57 -1.15 9.34 12.24
C VAL A 57 -1.44 7.88 12.54
N TYR A 58 -2.51 7.63 13.26
CA TYR A 58 -2.91 6.27 13.56
C TYR A 58 -3.60 5.63 12.37
N LEU A 59 -3.04 4.55 11.86
CA LEU A 59 -3.61 3.77 10.76
C LEU A 59 -3.92 2.35 11.24
N THR A 60 -5.07 1.84 10.79
CA THR A 60 -5.42 0.43 10.99
C THR A 60 -4.59 -0.45 10.08
N GLU A 61 -4.58 -1.75 10.34
CA GLU A 61 -3.88 -2.72 9.50
C GLU A 61 -4.34 -2.67 8.05
N ILE A 62 -5.66 -2.60 7.83
CA ILE A 62 -6.22 -2.50 6.47
C ILE A 62 -5.78 -1.19 5.80
N GLU A 63 -5.79 -0.09 6.53
CA GLU A 63 -5.35 1.20 6.01
C GLU A 63 -3.86 1.19 5.62
N LEU A 64 -3.02 0.56 6.42
CA LEU A 64 -1.60 0.37 6.09
C LEU A 64 -1.44 -0.42 4.79
N ARG A 65 -2.17 -1.53 4.65
CA ARG A 65 -2.12 -2.37 3.46
C ARG A 65 -2.57 -1.60 2.22
N ILE A 66 -3.60 -0.77 2.34
CA ILE A 66 -4.06 0.09 1.24
C ILE A 66 -2.96 1.08 0.84
N CYS A 67 -2.27 1.70 1.79
CA CYS A 67 -1.15 2.60 1.50
C CYS A 67 -0.04 1.88 0.71
N TRP A 68 0.36 0.70 1.16
CA TRP A 68 1.41 -0.07 0.50
C TRP A 68 1.00 -0.49 -0.91
N MET A 69 -0.22 -1.00 -1.07
CA MET A 69 -0.73 -1.40 -2.38
C MET A 69 -0.85 -0.22 -3.33
N THR A 70 -1.28 0.94 -2.83
CA THR A 70 -1.35 2.16 -3.65
C THR A 70 0.04 2.54 -4.16
N ARG A 71 1.05 2.52 -3.30
CA ARG A 71 2.42 2.86 -3.70
C ARG A 71 3.00 1.86 -4.69
N LEU A 72 2.60 0.59 -4.58
CA LEU A 72 3.02 -0.47 -5.50
C LEU A 72 2.15 -0.53 -6.77
N HIS A 73 1.30 0.46 -6.99
CA HIS A 73 0.46 0.57 -8.19
C HIS A 73 -0.54 -0.57 -8.36
N ILE A 74 -0.99 -1.16 -7.27
CA ILE A 74 -2.12 -2.10 -7.31
C ILE A 74 -3.39 -1.27 -7.40
N PRO A 75 -4.23 -1.49 -8.43
CA PRO A 75 -5.45 -0.70 -8.57
C PRO A 75 -6.50 -1.02 -7.49
N PRO A 76 -7.44 -0.10 -7.24
CA PRO A 76 -8.48 -0.32 -6.23
C PRO A 76 -9.26 -1.62 -6.41
N ARG A 77 -9.48 -2.04 -7.65
CA ARG A 77 -10.11 -3.32 -7.95
C ARG A 77 -9.32 -4.50 -7.37
N GLY A 78 -8.00 -4.47 -7.52
CA GLY A 78 -7.11 -5.49 -6.96
C GLY A 78 -7.09 -5.45 -5.44
N MET A 79 -7.10 -4.25 -4.85
CA MET A 79 -7.19 -4.08 -3.40
C MET A 79 -8.45 -4.70 -2.83
N ALA A 80 -9.60 -4.44 -3.46
CA ALA A 80 -10.89 -5.00 -3.07
C ALA A 80 -10.84 -6.52 -3.07
N TYR A 81 -10.23 -7.08 -4.08
CA TYR A 81 -10.09 -8.53 -4.24
C TYR A 81 -9.19 -9.13 -3.15
N ILE A 82 -8.00 -8.56 -2.96
CA ILE A 82 -7.03 -9.06 -1.98
C ILE A 82 -7.57 -8.94 -0.55
N LEU A 83 -8.19 -7.81 -0.23
CA LEU A 83 -8.66 -7.52 1.13
C LEU A 83 -10.06 -8.07 1.40
N LYS A 84 -10.72 -8.68 0.39
CA LYS A 84 -12.09 -9.20 0.50
C LYS A 84 -13.07 -8.12 0.93
N ARG A 85 -12.97 -6.95 0.30
CA ARG A 85 -13.84 -5.79 0.53
C ARG A 85 -14.52 -5.38 -0.77
N SER A 86 -15.63 -4.65 -0.69
CA SER A 86 -16.28 -4.10 -1.87
C SER A 86 -15.45 -2.93 -2.44
N LYS A 87 -15.67 -2.62 -3.74
CA LYS A 87 -15.07 -1.45 -4.36
C LYS A 87 -15.46 -0.17 -3.64
N ALA A 88 -16.72 -0.07 -3.22
CA ALA A 88 -17.20 1.08 -2.47
C ALA A 88 -16.46 1.27 -1.14
N ALA A 89 -16.22 0.16 -0.44
CA ALA A 89 -15.46 0.18 0.82
C ALA A 89 -14.02 0.65 0.60
N ILE A 90 -13.38 0.20 -0.47
CA ILE A 90 -12.01 0.62 -0.81
C ILE A 90 -11.98 2.12 -1.17
N SER A 91 -12.92 2.59 -1.99
CA SER A 91 -13.02 4.03 -2.32
C SER A 91 -13.20 4.89 -1.09
N LEU A 92 -14.09 4.48 -0.18
CA LEU A 92 -14.34 5.20 1.06
C LEU A 92 -13.10 5.20 1.96
N ALA A 93 -12.42 4.07 2.07
CA ALA A 93 -11.20 3.96 2.88
C ALA A 93 -10.10 4.89 2.35
N ARG A 94 -9.93 4.96 1.02
CA ARG A 94 -8.94 5.85 0.40
C ARG A 94 -9.25 7.32 0.65
N ALA A 95 -10.51 7.71 0.54
CA ALA A 95 -10.94 9.09 0.82
C ALA A 95 -10.69 9.45 2.30
N ARG A 96 -11.01 8.53 3.21
CA ARG A 96 -10.76 8.72 4.64
C ARG A 96 -9.27 8.79 4.97
N LEU A 97 -8.45 8.01 4.29
CA LEU A 97 -7.00 8.06 4.43
C LEU A 97 -6.46 9.41 4.01
N TYR A 98 -6.95 9.96 2.90
CA TYR A 98 -6.56 11.30 2.47
C TYR A 98 -6.83 12.33 3.59
N GLU A 99 -8.02 12.27 4.18
CA GLU A 99 -8.39 13.15 5.27
C GLU A 99 -7.48 12.98 6.50
N LYS A 100 -7.12 11.74 6.84
CA LYS A 100 -6.19 11.46 7.94
C LYS A 100 -4.80 12.08 7.71
N PHE A 101 -4.29 12.00 6.49
CA PHE A 101 -2.97 12.52 6.18
C PHE A 101 -2.94 14.03 5.98
N LYS A 102 -3.98 14.58 5.35
CA LYS A 102 -3.97 15.99 4.92
C LYS A 102 -4.81 16.92 5.80
N GLY A 103 -5.67 16.37 6.66
CA GLY A 103 -6.54 17.16 7.51
C GLY A 103 -7.69 17.84 6.79
N GLU A 104 -7.95 17.47 5.54
CA GLU A 104 -9.03 18.00 4.73
C GLU A 104 -9.70 16.92 3.91
N LYS A 105 -10.96 17.14 3.52
CA LYS A 105 -11.69 16.18 2.72
C LYS A 105 -11.11 16.06 1.31
N GLY A 106 -11.11 14.85 0.78
CA GLY A 106 -10.67 14.54 -0.57
C GLY A 106 -11.34 13.27 -1.05
N ASN A 107 -10.78 12.71 -2.10
CA ASN A 107 -11.27 11.47 -2.71
C ASN A 107 -10.13 10.46 -2.90
N GLY A 108 -10.47 9.26 -3.39
CA GLY A 108 -9.49 8.20 -3.59
C GLY A 108 -8.39 8.58 -4.59
N GLN A 109 -8.73 9.31 -5.64
CA GLN A 109 -7.74 9.76 -6.62
C GLN A 109 -6.72 10.73 -6.00
N MET A 110 -7.19 11.66 -5.18
CA MET A 110 -6.31 12.58 -4.45
C MET A 110 -5.38 11.82 -3.50
N PHE A 111 -5.89 10.79 -2.84
CA PHE A 111 -5.09 9.92 -2.00
C PHE A 111 -4.02 9.20 -2.81
N ASP A 112 -4.37 8.61 -3.94
CA ASP A 112 -3.42 7.90 -4.81
C ASP A 112 -2.28 8.82 -5.24
N GLU A 113 -2.61 10.02 -5.69
CA GLU A 113 -1.62 11.01 -6.11
C GLU A 113 -0.69 11.40 -4.97
N PHE A 114 -1.24 11.61 -3.77
CA PHE A 114 -0.46 11.94 -2.59
C PHE A 114 0.54 10.83 -2.25
N ILE A 115 0.07 9.59 -2.16
CA ILE A 115 0.92 8.44 -1.82
C ILE A 115 2.01 8.22 -2.87
N ARG A 116 1.67 8.34 -4.15
CA ARG A 116 2.61 8.09 -5.25
C ARG A 116 3.73 9.13 -5.37
N ARG A 117 3.58 10.28 -4.73
CA ARG A 117 4.63 11.30 -4.68
C ARG A 117 5.63 11.09 -3.54
N LEU A 118 5.32 10.21 -2.63
CA LEU A 118 6.19 9.89 -1.52
C LEU A 118 7.17 8.79 -1.92
#